data_10d58010320e18800eefe9b3aaaa0480
#
_entry.id   10d58010320e18800eefe9b3aaaa0480
#
_cell.length_a   1.000
_cell.length_b   1.000
_cell.length_c   1.000
_cell.angle_alpha   90.00
_cell.angle_beta   90.00
_cell.angle_gamma   90.00
#
_symmetry.space_group_name_H-M   'P 1'
#
loop_
_entity.id
_entity.type
_entity.pdbx_description
1 polymer ?
#
loop_
_entity_poly.entity_id
_entity_poly.type
_entity_poly.pdbx_seq_one_letter_code
_entity_poly.pdbx_strand_id
1 'polypeptide(L)'
;MPNTKSAIRRVRRVKKQTQINRIRKSKYKNAVKQMELLLKSKDKAKKYFSKFQSILMQVAKSGVVTKNTAARKISRISKKI
;
A
#
# COMPACT_ATOMS: atom_id res chain seq x y z
N MET A 1 -14.69 7.76 -33.29
CA MET A 1 -14.65 8.32 -31.95
C MET A 1 -15.80 7.79 -31.10
N PRO A 2 -15.53 7.05 -30.03
CA PRO A 2 -16.61 6.59 -29.17
C PRO A 2 -17.08 7.75 -28.27
N ASN A 3 -17.93 8.61 -28.80
CA ASN A 3 -18.55 9.67 -28.00
C ASN A 3 -19.82 9.17 -27.32
N THR A 4 -19.89 7.90 -27.01
CA THR A 4 -21.01 7.35 -26.28
C THR A 4 -20.89 7.68 -24.78
N LYS A 5 -22.01 7.91 -24.13
CA LYS A 5 -22.05 8.18 -22.69
C LYS A 5 -21.34 7.08 -21.89
N SER A 6 -21.43 5.82 -22.33
CA SER A 6 -20.78 4.69 -21.68
C SER A 6 -19.25 4.77 -21.79
N ALA A 7 -18.70 5.22 -22.93
CA ALA A 7 -17.27 5.41 -23.10
C ALA A 7 -16.73 6.52 -22.18
N ILE A 8 -17.47 7.62 -22.06
CA ILE A 8 -17.13 8.74 -21.16
C ILE A 8 -17.13 8.27 -19.70
N ARG A 9 -18.13 7.50 -19.30
CA ARG A 9 -18.22 6.92 -17.95
C ARG A 9 -17.03 6.00 -17.66
N ARG A 10 -16.64 5.18 -18.63
CA ARG A 10 -15.50 4.27 -18.50
C ARG A 10 -14.20 5.05 -18.29
N VAL A 11 -13.97 6.10 -19.07
CA VAL A 11 -12.77 6.95 -18.94
C VAL A 11 -12.72 7.59 -17.54
N ARG A 12 -13.83 8.14 -17.07
CA ARG A 12 -13.92 8.72 -15.73
C ARG A 12 -13.62 7.70 -14.65
N ARG A 13 -14.17 6.48 -14.78
CA ARG A 13 -13.95 5.38 -13.83
C ARG A 13 -12.47 4.98 -13.80
N VAL A 14 -11.83 4.85 -14.95
CA VAL A 14 -10.42 4.49 -15.06
C VAL A 14 -9.54 5.56 -14.42
N LYS A 15 -9.79 6.83 -14.69
CA LYS A 15 -9.05 7.95 -14.07
C LYS A 15 -9.18 7.93 -12.55
N LYS A 16 -10.39 7.76 -12.03
CA LYS A 16 -10.65 7.70 -10.59
C LYS A 16 -9.94 6.51 -9.97
N GLN A 17 -10.00 5.35 -10.60
CA GLN A 17 -9.34 4.14 -10.12
C GLN A 17 -7.82 4.29 -10.12
N THR A 18 -7.25 4.94 -11.14
CA THR A 18 -5.82 5.21 -11.21
C THR A 18 -5.37 6.10 -10.07
N GLN A 19 -6.13 7.14 -9.74
CA GLN A 19 -5.83 8.03 -8.60
C GLN A 19 -5.88 7.27 -7.28
N ILE A 20 -6.90 6.44 -7.08
CA ILE A 20 -7.03 5.62 -5.87
C ILE A 20 -5.84 4.67 -5.74
N ASN A 21 -5.42 4.04 -6.83
CA ASN A 21 -4.29 3.12 -6.84
C ASN A 21 -2.97 3.85 -6.53
N ARG A 22 -2.78 5.07 -7.03
CA ARG A 22 -1.62 5.90 -6.69
C ARG A 22 -1.57 6.20 -5.21
N ILE A 23 -2.71 6.56 -4.62
CA ILE A 23 -2.80 6.83 -3.18
C ILE A 23 -2.44 5.57 -2.38
N ARG A 24 -2.94 4.40 -2.79
CA ARG A 24 -2.65 3.13 -2.14
C ARG A 24 -1.16 2.77 -2.23
N LYS A 25 -0.55 2.95 -3.40
CA LYS A 25 0.90 2.74 -3.59
C LYS A 25 1.71 3.69 -2.72
N SER A 26 1.30 4.96 -2.63
CA SER A 26 1.95 5.94 -1.78
C SER A 26 1.88 5.56 -0.31
N LYS A 27 0.72 5.09 0.16
CA LYS A 27 0.56 4.60 1.53
C LYS A 27 1.50 3.43 1.81
N TYR A 28 1.62 2.49 0.88
CA TYR A 28 2.52 1.35 1.01
C TYR A 28 3.97 1.81 1.14
N LYS A 29 4.43 2.65 0.20
CA LYS A 29 5.81 3.16 0.19
C LYS A 29 6.11 3.96 1.45
N ASN A 30 5.18 4.81 1.88
CA ASN A 30 5.35 5.64 3.07
C ASN A 30 5.42 4.77 4.33
N ALA A 31 4.58 3.75 4.43
CA ALA A 31 4.59 2.82 5.56
C ALA A 31 5.93 2.07 5.65
N VAL A 32 6.44 1.58 4.53
CA VAL A 32 7.74 0.91 4.47
C VAL A 32 8.86 1.86 4.88
N LYS A 33 8.85 3.08 4.36
CA LYS A 33 9.86 4.10 4.66
C LYS A 33 9.85 4.48 6.15
N GLN A 34 8.67 4.71 6.71
CA GLN A 34 8.50 5.00 8.13
C GLN A 34 9.03 3.86 9.00
N MET A 35 8.69 2.62 8.64
CA MET A 35 9.14 1.46 9.39
C MET A 35 10.66 1.33 9.36
N GLU A 36 11.27 1.54 8.20
CA GLU A 36 12.73 1.49 8.06
C GLU A 36 13.43 2.55 8.91
N LEU A 37 12.87 3.76 8.98
CA LEU A 37 13.39 4.80 9.85
C LEU A 37 13.26 4.45 11.33
N LEU A 38 12.14 3.83 11.71
CA LEU A 38 11.88 3.43 13.10
C LEU A 38 12.71 2.21 13.54
N LEU A 39 13.27 1.45 12.60
CA LEU A 39 14.14 0.31 12.95
C LEU A 39 15.38 0.74 13.74
N LYS A 40 15.76 1.99 13.69
CA LYS A 40 16.85 2.55 14.51
C LYS A 40 16.48 2.59 15.99
N SER A 41 15.19 2.64 16.31
CA SER A 41 14.66 2.63 17.68
C SER A 41 13.71 1.44 17.82
N LYS A 42 14.20 0.32 18.37
CA LYS A 42 13.43 -0.93 18.44
C LYS A 42 12.09 -0.80 19.14
N ASP A 43 12.01 0.00 20.21
CA ASP A 43 10.76 0.20 20.94
C ASP A 43 9.69 0.87 20.09
N LYS A 44 10.07 1.93 19.37
CA LYS A 44 9.17 2.64 18.45
C LYS A 44 8.80 1.74 17.27
N ALA A 45 9.74 0.94 16.78
CA ALA A 45 9.50 0.00 15.68
C ALA A 45 8.45 -1.04 16.07
N LYS A 46 8.54 -1.60 17.28
CA LYS A 46 7.55 -2.57 17.78
C LYS A 46 6.15 -1.97 17.88
N LYS A 47 6.04 -0.73 18.35
CA LYS A 47 4.75 -0.04 18.46
C LYS A 47 4.14 0.24 17.10
N TYR A 48 4.96 0.62 16.14
CA TYR A 48 4.48 0.93 14.79
C TYR A 48 4.22 -0.32 13.97
N PHE A 49 4.83 -1.47 14.31
CA PHE A 49 4.77 -2.69 13.52
C PHE A 49 3.33 -3.16 13.27
N SER A 50 2.46 -3.11 14.27
CA SER A 50 1.06 -3.50 14.11
C SER A 50 0.35 -2.63 13.07
N LYS A 51 0.57 -1.32 13.11
CA LYS A 51 0.01 -0.37 12.16
C LYS A 51 0.59 -0.59 10.76
N PHE A 52 1.90 -0.80 10.67
CA PHE A 52 2.59 -1.12 9.43
C PHE A 52 2.00 -2.36 8.77
N GLN A 53 1.84 -3.44 9.53
CA GLN A 53 1.26 -4.68 9.04
C GLN A 53 -0.16 -4.47 8.53
N SER A 54 -0.97 -3.74 9.28
CA SER A 54 -2.34 -3.40 8.90
C SER A 54 -2.40 -2.64 7.57
N ILE A 55 -1.56 -1.62 7.40
CA ILE A 55 -1.50 -0.83 6.17
C ILE A 55 -1.11 -1.70 4.98
N LEU A 56 -0.08 -2.53 5.12
CA LEU A 56 0.37 -3.40 4.04
C LEU A 56 -0.69 -4.41 3.64
N MET A 57 -1.40 -4.99 4.61
CA MET A 57 -2.46 -5.95 4.33
C MET A 57 -3.66 -5.29 3.66
N GLN A 58 -4.02 -4.06 4.04
CA GLN A 58 -5.09 -3.31 3.39
C GLN A 58 -4.76 -3.03 1.93
N VAL A 59 -3.54 -2.61 1.64
CA VAL A 59 -3.09 -2.35 0.26
C VAL A 59 -3.06 -3.64 -0.54
N ALA A 60 -2.60 -4.74 0.04
CA ALA A 60 -2.59 -6.05 -0.60
C ALA A 60 -4.00 -6.54 -0.90
N LYS A 61 -4.94 -6.31 0.03
CA LYS A 61 -6.36 -6.69 -0.15
C LYS A 61 -6.98 -5.96 -1.34
N SER A 62 -6.56 -4.72 -1.60
CA SER A 62 -7.07 -3.95 -2.73
C SER A 62 -6.49 -4.40 -4.09
N GLY A 63 -5.47 -5.26 -4.10
CA GLY A 63 -4.87 -5.80 -5.31
C GLY A 63 -3.78 -4.94 -5.94
N VAL A 64 -3.46 -3.78 -5.35
CA VAL A 64 -2.39 -2.90 -5.85
C VAL A 64 -1.01 -3.55 -5.66
N VAL A 65 -0.84 -4.28 -4.56
CA VAL A 65 0.36 -5.05 -4.25
C VAL A 65 -0.09 -6.49 -3.97
N THR A 66 0.68 -7.47 -4.42
CA THR A 66 0.33 -8.86 -4.16
C THR A 66 0.46 -9.20 -2.68
N LYS A 67 -0.39 -10.09 -2.18
CA LYS A 67 -0.32 -10.55 -0.79
C LYS A 67 1.04 -11.15 -0.46
N ASN A 68 1.64 -11.86 -1.40
CA ASN A 68 2.96 -12.46 -1.22
C ASN A 68 4.05 -11.39 -1.02
N THR A 69 4.00 -10.30 -1.80
CA THR A 69 4.95 -9.20 -1.66
C THR A 69 4.81 -8.53 -0.30
N ALA A 70 3.57 -8.25 0.13
CA ALA A 70 3.31 -7.66 1.44
C ALA A 70 3.78 -8.58 2.57
N ALA A 71 3.47 -9.88 2.49
CA ALA A 71 3.87 -10.86 3.48
C ALA A 71 5.41 -10.98 3.59
N ARG A 72 6.11 -10.99 2.47
CA ARG A 72 7.58 -11.01 2.45
C ARG A 72 8.16 -9.78 3.13
N LYS A 73 7.61 -8.61 2.85
CA LYS A 73 8.08 -7.35 3.45
C LYS A 73 7.86 -7.36 4.96
N ILE A 74 6.68 -7.77 5.40
CA ILE A 74 6.36 -7.88 6.83
C ILE A 74 7.31 -8.86 7.51
N SER A 75 7.56 -10.02 6.92
CA SER A 75 8.46 -11.04 7.45
C SER A 75 9.89 -10.53 7.60
N ARG A 76 10.41 -9.84 6.56
CA ARG A 76 11.75 -9.25 6.60
C ARG A 76 11.89 -8.23 7.71
N ILE A 77 10.89 -7.36 7.85
CA ILE A 77 10.89 -6.33 8.89
C ILE A 77 10.79 -6.97 10.28
N SER A 78 9.95 -7.99 10.46
CA SER A 78 9.79 -8.64 11.75
C SER A 78 11.09 -9.29 12.24
N LYS A 79 11.92 -9.77 11.34
CA LYS A 79 13.25 -10.32 11.69
C LYS A 79 14.23 -9.26 12.15
N LYS A 80 14.04 -8.02 11.75
CA LYS A 80 14.91 -6.89 12.14
C LYS A 80 14.53 -6.27 13.48
N ILE A 81 13.32 -6.53 13.93
CA ILE A 81 12.85 -6.10 15.24
C ILE A 81 13.28 -7.12 16.28
#